data_f7f3361b7190031f05a45e7e46dec369
#
_entry.id   f7f3361b7190031f05a45e7e46dec369
#
_cell.length_a   1.000
_cell.length_b   1.000
_cell.length_c   1.000
_cell.angle_alpha   90.00
_cell.angle_beta   90.00
_cell.angle_gamma   90.00
#
_symmetry.space_group_name_H-M   'P 1'
#
loop_
_entity.id
_entity.type
_entity.pdbx_description
1 polymer ?
#
loop_
_entity_poly.entity_id
_entity_poly.type
_entity_poly.pdbx_seq_one_letter_code
_entity_poly.pdbx_strand_id
1 'polypeptide(L)'
;MRILIVASNASRRFGGEAFIPLNYFRLLRRRNMDVRLVVHARNRPELTALFPDDLDRLCFVDDTSLHKKLNHFGQILPRRLADATTGFIIHLTTQLAQRRIIRELVKAHAIDVVHEPIPVSPKAPSLMWGLGAAVVIGPLNGGMGYPEAFRRERNFISELALDSGRALANFVNLLLPGKRRADIVLVANRRTQQALPTGIAGQVIELVENGVDLSIWKRRSIDRSASDTVRFVFVGRLIDWKAIDIVLAAMHRLKDQLRVSFEIIGDGPMRETWQDLSNQLGLGANVQFTQWLSQEECALRLQQADVFMLPSLFECGGAVVLEAMAMGLPVIATAWGGPADYLDQSCGILVKPDSRESLIAGFATAMTMLIQSPALRERLGQAGFARARAEFDWERKVDRITDLYELAIKNRTDHPARPGR
;
A
#
# COMPACT_ATOMS: atom_id res chain seq x y z
N MET A 1 -8.23 -0.36 27.22
CA MET A 1 -8.43 0.49 26.03
C MET A 1 -9.35 -0.21 25.05
N ARG A 2 -10.43 0.47 24.65
CA ARG A 2 -11.46 -0.03 23.73
C ARG A 2 -11.29 0.71 22.40
N ILE A 3 -11.04 -0.04 21.35
CA ILE A 3 -10.61 0.48 20.05
C ILE A 3 -11.72 0.25 19.03
N LEU A 4 -11.99 1.23 18.17
CA LEU A 4 -12.88 1.10 17.03
C LEU A 4 -12.11 1.42 15.75
N ILE A 5 -11.88 0.41 14.93
CA ILE A 5 -11.29 0.58 13.59
C ILE A 5 -12.41 0.87 12.60
N VAL A 6 -12.21 1.88 11.75
CA VAL A 6 -13.18 2.30 10.73
C VAL A 6 -12.52 2.28 9.37
N ALA A 7 -13.09 1.54 8.43
CA ALA A 7 -12.56 1.43 7.09
C ALA A 7 -13.68 1.25 6.05
N SER A 8 -13.43 1.64 4.81
CA SER A 8 -14.32 1.29 3.69
C SER A 8 -14.17 -0.18 3.29
N ASN A 9 -12.95 -0.73 3.41
CA ASN A 9 -12.63 -2.13 3.15
C ASN A 9 -11.65 -2.65 4.20
N ALA A 10 -11.81 -3.94 4.54
CA ALA A 10 -10.82 -4.74 5.27
C ALA A 10 -10.82 -6.14 4.64
N SER A 11 -9.82 -6.45 3.80
CA SER A 11 -9.89 -7.62 2.92
C SER A 11 -8.49 -8.01 2.43
N ARG A 12 -8.30 -9.30 2.15
CA ARG A 12 -7.15 -9.84 1.42
C ARG A 12 -7.29 -9.71 -0.10
N ARG A 13 -8.51 -9.42 -0.62
CA ARG A 13 -8.86 -9.46 -2.05
C ARG A 13 -8.93 -8.10 -2.70
N PHE A 14 -9.20 -7.03 -1.93
CA PHE A 14 -9.46 -5.68 -2.45
C PHE A 14 -8.20 -4.79 -2.59
N GLY A 15 -7.01 -5.41 -2.66
CA GLY A 15 -5.73 -4.71 -2.82
C GLY A 15 -5.03 -4.38 -1.51
N GLY A 16 -3.78 -3.90 -1.61
CA GLY A 16 -2.90 -3.70 -0.47
C GLY A 16 -3.43 -2.72 0.59
N GLU A 17 -4.16 -1.68 0.18
CA GLU A 17 -4.75 -0.71 1.09
C GLU A 17 -5.79 -1.35 2.04
N ALA A 18 -6.64 -2.25 1.51
CA ALA A 18 -7.64 -2.96 2.31
C ALA A 18 -7.03 -3.94 3.32
N PHE A 19 -5.76 -4.29 3.12
CA PHE A 19 -5.02 -5.18 4.02
C PHE A 19 -4.63 -4.50 5.33
N ILE A 20 -4.47 -3.18 5.32
CA ILE A 20 -4.03 -2.39 6.48
C ILE A 20 -5.03 -2.51 7.66
N PRO A 21 -6.33 -2.16 7.51
CA PRO A 21 -7.29 -2.31 8.60
C PRO A 21 -7.52 -3.76 9.01
N LEU A 22 -7.46 -4.70 8.06
CA LEU A 22 -7.57 -6.13 8.35
C LEU A 22 -6.44 -6.59 9.29
N ASN A 23 -5.20 -6.21 9.02
CA ASN A 23 -4.06 -6.56 9.85
C ASN A 23 -4.12 -5.91 11.22
N TYR A 24 -4.49 -4.63 11.33
CA TYR A 24 -4.70 -4.00 12.63
C TYR A 24 -5.75 -4.74 13.45
N PHE A 25 -6.92 -5.03 12.87
CA PHE A 25 -7.97 -5.77 13.58
C PHE A 25 -7.48 -7.16 14.01
N ARG A 26 -6.95 -7.95 13.09
CA ARG A 26 -6.47 -9.31 13.35
C ARG A 26 -5.41 -9.37 14.45
N LEU A 27 -4.41 -8.49 14.41
CA LEU A 27 -3.28 -8.53 15.33
C LEU A 27 -3.67 -7.98 16.72
N LEU A 28 -4.49 -6.94 16.79
CA LEU A 28 -5.02 -6.44 18.05
C LEU A 28 -5.93 -7.49 18.73
N ARG A 29 -6.76 -8.22 17.95
CA ARG A 29 -7.56 -9.34 18.49
C ARG A 29 -6.69 -10.49 19.02
N ARG A 30 -5.63 -10.86 18.29
CA ARG A 30 -4.65 -11.87 18.78
C ARG A 30 -4.01 -11.51 20.11
N ARG A 31 -3.90 -10.22 20.41
CA ARG A 31 -3.40 -9.69 21.69
C ARG A 31 -4.49 -9.54 22.75
N ASN A 32 -5.68 -10.10 22.51
CA ASN A 32 -6.84 -10.01 23.38
C ASN A 32 -7.29 -8.58 23.70
N MET A 33 -6.99 -7.62 22.82
CA MET A 33 -7.44 -6.24 22.96
C MET A 33 -8.94 -6.13 22.60
N ASP A 34 -9.64 -5.22 23.27
CA ASP A 34 -11.04 -4.94 22.97
C ASP A 34 -11.11 -4.02 21.73
N VAL A 35 -11.18 -4.66 20.56
CA VAL A 35 -11.24 -3.98 19.27
C VAL A 35 -12.47 -4.39 18.48
N ARG A 36 -13.14 -3.41 17.86
CA ARG A 36 -14.28 -3.57 16.94
C ARG A 36 -13.91 -3.01 15.57
N LEU A 37 -14.58 -3.51 14.52
CA LEU A 37 -14.34 -3.10 13.14
C LEU A 37 -15.66 -2.66 12.49
N VAL A 38 -15.71 -1.41 12.02
CA VAL A 38 -16.80 -0.89 11.18
C VAL A 38 -16.34 -0.86 9.73
N VAL A 39 -17.01 -1.60 8.86
CA VAL A 39 -16.60 -1.78 7.48
C VAL A 39 -17.82 -1.94 6.56
N HIS A 40 -17.66 -1.70 5.25
CA HIS A 40 -18.75 -1.89 4.29
C HIS A 40 -19.17 -3.37 4.17
N ALA A 41 -20.46 -3.63 3.99
CA ALA A 41 -21.04 -4.98 3.97
C ALA A 41 -20.50 -5.92 2.89
N ARG A 42 -19.91 -5.39 1.81
CA ARG A 42 -19.23 -6.23 0.79
C ARG A 42 -18.09 -7.08 1.35
N ASN A 43 -17.54 -6.71 2.51
CA ASN A 43 -16.49 -7.48 3.19
C ASN A 43 -17.06 -8.60 4.09
N ARG A 44 -18.38 -8.63 4.32
CA ARG A 44 -19.04 -9.56 5.25
C ARG A 44 -18.67 -11.03 4.99
N PRO A 45 -18.79 -11.58 3.75
CA PRO A 45 -18.50 -13.00 3.52
C PRO A 45 -17.06 -13.38 3.89
N GLU A 46 -16.09 -12.51 3.60
CA GLU A 46 -14.69 -12.76 3.91
C GLU A 46 -14.41 -12.62 5.41
N LEU A 47 -14.89 -11.55 6.04
CA LEU A 47 -14.58 -11.27 7.44
C LEU A 47 -15.27 -12.25 8.40
N THR A 48 -16.52 -12.69 8.10
CA THR A 48 -17.19 -13.69 8.91
C THR A 48 -16.53 -15.07 8.82
N ALA A 49 -15.93 -15.40 7.67
CA ALA A 49 -15.16 -16.62 7.52
C ALA A 49 -13.79 -16.56 8.22
N LEU A 50 -13.15 -15.37 8.25
CA LEU A 50 -11.84 -15.18 8.88
C LEU A 50 -11.92 -15.05 10.41
N PHE A 51 -13.04 -14.55 10.94
CA PHE A 51 -13.23 -14.25 12.36
C PHE A 51 -14.57 -14.79 12.89
N PRO A 52 -14.78 -16.11 12.87
CA PRO A 52 -16.04 -16.71 13.29
C PRO A 52 -16.35 -16.47 14.80
N ASP A 53 -15.30 -16.31 15.62
CA ASP A 53 -15.42 -16.09 17.06
C ASP A 53 -15.57 -14.60 17.45
N ASP A 54 -15.47 -13.68 16.50
CA ASP A 54 -15.51 -12.23 16.71
C ASP A 54 -16.69 -11.54 15.98
N LEU A 55 -17.74 -12.27 15.65
CA LEU A 55 -18.87 -11.76 14.86
C LEU A 55 -19.57 -10.57 15.52
N ASP A 56 -19.64 -10.54 16.86
CA ASP A 56 -20.19 -9.45 17.66
C ASP A 56 -19.36 -8.16 17.60
N ARG A 57 -18.12 -8.25 17.11
CA ARG A 57 -17.18 -7.15 16.97
C ARG A 57 -17.12 -6.58 15.54
N LEU A 58 -17.80 -7.23 14.60
CA LEU A 58 -17.85 -6.83 13.20
C LEU A 58 -19.15 -6.06 12.93
N CYS A 59 -19.04 -4.80 12.59
CA CYS A 59 -20.17 -3.95 12.24
C CYS A 59 -20.14 -3.62 10.75
N PHE A 60 -21.21 -3.97 10.05
CA PHE A 60 -21.27 -3.82 8.59
C PHE A 60 -22.24 -2.70 8.19
N VAL A 61 -21.77 -1.84 7.28
CA VAL A 61 -22.56 -0.77 6.66
C VAL A 61 -23.08 -1.27 5.32
N ASP A 62 -24.39 -1.40 5.22
CA ASP A 62 -25.04 -1.88 4.00
C ASP A 62 -25.18 -0.78 2.93
N ASP A 63 -25.26 -1.21 1.66
CA ASP A 63 -25.55 -0.32 0.55
C ASP A 63 -26.94 0.29 0.67
N THR A 64 -26.99 1.61 0.66
CA THR A 64 -28.26 2.32 0.51
C THR A 64 -28.73 2.29 -0.96
N SER A 65 -30.00 2.64 -1.21
CA SER A 65 -30.52 2.82 -2.58
C SER A 65 -29.71 3.84 -3.38
N LEU A 66 -29.14 4.85 -2.71
CA LEU A 66 -28.25 5.84 -3.33
C LEU A 66 -26.93 5.21 -3.80
N HIS A 67 -26.30 4.36 -2.98
CA HIS A 67 -25.08 3.64 -3.37
C HIS A 67 -25.31 2.81 -4.64
N LYS A 68 -26.42 2.07 -4.70
CA LYS A 68 -26.78 1.24 -5.88
C LYS A 68 -26.95 2.07 -7.15
N LYS A 69 -27.66 3.21 -7.05
CA LYS A 69 -27.84 4.14 -8.18
C LYS A 69 -26.53 4.76 -8.65
N LEU A 70 -25.68 5.22 -7.74
CA LEU A 70 -24.38 5.81 -8.05
C LEU A 70 -23.43 4.79 -8.68
N ASN A 71 -23.39 3.55 -8.18
CA ASN A 71 -22.61 2.46 -8.77
C ASN A 71 -23.07 2.17 -10.21
N HIS A 72 -24.39 2.08 -10.44
CA HIS A 72 -24.92 1.87 -11.79
C HIS A 72 -24.52 3.01 -12.74
N PHE A 73 -24.68 4.26 -12.30
CA PHE A 73 -24.28 5.42 -13.10
C PHE A 73 -22.77 5.48 -13.33
N GLY A 74 -21.96 5.11 -12.35
CA GLY A 74 -20.52 5.04 -12.46
C GLY A 74 -20.00 4.04 -13.51
N GLN A 75 -20.76 2.96 -13.79
CA GLN A 75 -20.40 1.98 -14.82
C GLN A 75 -20.48 2.54 -16.25
N ILE A 76 -21.26 3.61 -16.46
CA ILE A 76 -21.44 4.26 -17.77
C ILE A 76 -20.31 5.27 -18.04
N LEU A 77 -19.63 5.75 -17.00
CA LEU A 77 -18.57 6.76 -17.11
C LEU A 77 -17.20 6.13 -17.36
N PRO A 78 -16.28 6.83 -18.05
CA PRO A 78 -14.89 6.45 -18.07
C PRO A 78 -14.35 6.30 -16.64
N ARG A 79 -13.59 5.24 -16.38
CA ARG A 79 -13.16 4.83 -15.02
C ARG A 79 -12.61 5.97 -14.17
N ARG A 80 -11.74 6.82 -14.74
CA ARG A 80 -11.15 7.97 -14.01
C ARG A 80 -12.19 9.01 -13.61
N LEU A 81 -13.19 9.23 -14.46
CA LEU A 81 -14.28 10.17 -14.18
C LEU A 81 -15.25 9.58 -13.16
N ALA A 82 -15.54 8.28 -13.25
CA ALA A 82 -16.32 7.55 -12.27
C ALA A 82 -15.70 7.62 -10.88
N ASP A 83 -14.39 7.35 -10.76
CA ASP A 83 -13.66 7.41 -9.49
C ASP A 83 -13.67 8.83 -8.89
N ALA A 84 -13.51 9.86 -9.73
CA ALA A 84 -13.47 11.26 -9.28
C ALA A 84 -14.86 11.84 -8.90
N THR A 85 -15.94 11.26 -9.39
CA THR A 85 -17.32 11.77 -9.19
C THR A 85 -18.15 10.82 -8.35
N THR A 86 -18.68 9.75 -8.96
CA THR A 86 -19.53 8.77 -8.27
C THR A 86 -18.80 8.07 -7.15
N GLY A 87 -17.52 7.70 -7.35
CA GLY A 87 -16.69 7.10 -6.32
C GLY A 87 -16.49 8.01 -5.11
N PHE A 88 -16.26 9.30 -5.33
CA PHE A 88 -16.16 10.29 -4.28
C PHE A 88 -17.47 10.45 -3.48
N ILE A 89 -18.63 10.52 -4.17
CA ILE A 89 -19.94 10.63 -3.52
C ILE A 89 -20.25 9.35 -2.74
N ILE A 90 -19.95 8.16 -3.30
CA ILE A 90 -20.08 6.87 -2.61
C ILE A 90 -19.23 6.85 -1.34
N HIS A 91 -18.00 7.32 -1.43
CA HIS A 91 -17.12 7.41 -0.26
C HIS A 91 -17.73 8.28 0.84
N LEU A 92 -18.20 9.49 0.52
CA LEU A 92 -18.83 10.39 1.49
C LEU A 92 -20.11 9.81 2.10
N THR A 93 -20.96 9.20 1.29
CA THR A 93 -22.21 8.59 1.78
C THR A 93 -21.94 7.39 2.68
N THR A 94 -20.92 6.59 2.35
CA THR A 94 -20.45 5.49 3.21
C THR A 94 -19.94 6.04 4.54
N GLN A 95 -19.09 7.08 4.53
CA GLN A 95 -18.59 7.71 5.75
C GLN A 95 -19.69 8.33 6.60
N LEU A 96 -20.73 8.92 6.01
CA LEU A 96 -21.90 9.43 6.75
C LEU A 96 -22.62 8.30 7.47
N ALA A 97 -22.87 7.18 6.80
CA ALA A 97 -23.48 6.00 7.40
C ALA A 97 -22.59 5.42 8.52
N GLN A 98 -21.28 5.29 8.28
CA GLN A 98 -20.30 4.87 9.29
C GLN A 98 -20.34 5.79 10.51
N ARG A 99 -20.30 7.12 10.30
CA ARG A 99 -20.29 8.10 11.39
C ARG A 99 -21.50 7.96 12.33
N ARG A 100 -22.69 7.63 11.80
CA ARG A 100 -23.88 7.38 12.62
C ARG A 100 -23.68 6.17 13.50
N ILE A 101 -23.28 5.04 12.92
CA ILE A 101 -23.02 3.79 13.64
C ILE A 101 -21.90 3.98 14.69
N ILE A 102 -20.81 4.67 14.33
CA ILE A 102 -19.70 4.94 15.24
C ILE A 102 -20.16 5.71 16.47
N ARG A 103 -21.00 6.74 16.32
CA ARG A 103 -21.51 7.51 17.45
C ARG A 103 -22.35 6.66 18.42
N GLU A 104 -23.11 5.72 17.90
CA GLU A 104 -23.86 4.76 18.69
C GLU A 104 -22.92 3.80 19.43
N LEU A 105 -21.94 3.22 18.72
CA LEU A 105 -20.95 2.31 19.29
C LEU A 105 -20.06 2.98 20.34
N VAL A 106 -19.64 4.24 20.12
CA VAL A 106 -18.83 4.99 21.09
C VAL A 106 -19.57 5.14 22.41
N LYS A 107 -20.88 5.42 22.36
CA LYS A 107 -21.70 5.53 23.56
C LYS A 107 -21.98 4.17 24.22
N ALA A 108 -22.41 3.19 23.41
CA ALA A 108 -22.82 1.87 23.92
C ALA A 108 -21.67 1.07 24.51
N HIS A 109 -20.48 1.17 23.93
CA HIS A 109 -19.30 0.40 24.33
C HIS A 109 -18.21 1.26 24.98
N ALA A 110 -18.48 2.55 25.24
CA ALA A 110 -17.53 3.49 25.82
C ALA A 110 -16.14 3.43 25.13
N ILE A 111 -16.12 3.53 23.79
CA ILE A 111 -14.90 3.46 22.99
C ILE A 111 -13.95 4.60 23.37
N ASP A 112 -12.69 4.26 23.59
CA ASP A 112 -11.65 5.22 23.98
C ASP A 112 -11.00 5.88 22.76
N VAL A 113 -10.81 5.13 21.65
CA VAL A 113 -10.16 5.61 20.42
C VAL A 113 -10.84 5.07 19.15
N VAL A 114 -11.02 5.94 18.18
CA VAL A 114 -11.46 5.63 16.81
C VAL A 114 -10.27 5.77 15.88
N HIS A 115 -9.94 4.71 15.15
CA HIS A 115 -8.85 4.69 14.18
C HIS A 115 -9.37 4.51 12.76
N GLU A 116 -9.09 5.47 11.87
CA GLU A 116 -9.38 5.42 10.43
C GLU A 116 -8.07 5.22 9.64
N PRO A 117 -7.62 3.96 9.40
CA PRO A 117 -6.37 3.67 8.73
C PRO A 117 -6.42 3.89 7.21
N ILE A 118 -7.60 3.89 6.62
CA ILE A 118 -7.85 4.12 5.19
C ILE A 118 -9.06 5.04 4.97
N PRO A 119 -9.10 5.82 3.88
CA PRO A 119 -8.19 5.82 2.73
C PRO A 119 -6.82 6.41 3.07
N VAL A 120 -5.75 5.81 2.53
CA VAL A 120 -4.38 6.28 2.78
C VAL A 120 -4.08 7.63 2.13
N SER A 121 -4.88 8.09 1.17
CA SER A 121 -4.66 9.37 0.49
C SER A 121 -4.72 10.56 1.46
N PRO A 122 -3.67 11.43 1.50
CA PRO A 122 -3.70 12.64 2.32
C PRO A 122 -4.77 13.64 1.87
N LYS A 123 -5.25 13.55 0.63
CA LYS A 123 -6.26 14.45 0.05
C LYS A 123 -7.70 13.98 0.24
N ALA A 124 -7.93 12.69 0.48
CA ALA A 124 -9.29 12.20 0.73
C ALA A 124 -9.85 12.84 2.02
N PRO A 125 -11.10 13.32 2.03
CA PRO A 125 -11.70 13.86 3.24
C PRO A 125 -12.00 12.77 4.26
N SER A 126 -12.14 13.17 5.54
CA SER A 126 -12.59 12.31 6.62
C SER A 126 -13.75 12.97 7.36
N LEU A 127 -14.74 12.17 7.74
CA LEU A 127 -15.88 12.58 8.57
C LEU A 127 -15.71 12.20 10.05
N MET A 128 -14.50 11.76 10.45
CA MET A 128 -14.21 11.30 11.79
C MET A 128 -13.79 12.45 12.70
N TRP A 129 -14.77 13.23 13.21
CA TRP A 129 -14.56 14.26 14.23
C TRP A 129 -15.78 14.39 15.15
N GLY A 130 -15.59 14.89 16.37
CA GLY A 130 -16.68 15.09 17.34
C GLY A 130 -17.44 13.80 17.66
N LEU A 131 -16.71 12.68 17.81
CA LEU A 131 -17.26 11.35 18.03
C LEU A 131 -17.41 10.98 19.52
N GLY A 132 -16.81 11.77 20.42
CA GLY A 132 -16.78 11.45 21.85
C GLY A 132 -15.57 10.61 22.29
N ALA A 133 -14.78 10.10 21.34
CA ALA A 133 -13.55 9.33 21.55
C ALA A 133 -12.35 10.04 20.91
N ALA A 134 -11.11 9.68 21.25
CA ALA A 134 -9.91 10.13 20.56
C ALA A 134 -9.92 9.64 19.11
N VAL A 135 -9.37 10.42 18.18
CA VAL A 135 -9.37 10.11 16.75
C VAL A 135 -7.95 10.03 16.21
N VAL A 136 -7.60 8.87 15.64
CA VAL A 136 -6.34 8.63 14.94
C VAL A 136 -6.66 8.36 13.48
N ILE A 137 -5.99 9.08 12.54
CA ILE A 137 -6.20 8.92 11.09
C ILE A 137 -4.88 8.55 10.42
N GLY A 138 -4.89 7.55 9.57
CA GLY A 138 -3.73 7.02 8.86
C GLY A 138 -3.20 5.72 9.46
N PRO A 139 -2.03 5.26 9.01
CA PRO A 139 -0.98 6.00 8.27
C PRO A 139 -1.39 6.38 6.84
N LEU A 140 -1.31 7.68 6.56
CA LEU A 140 -1.55 8.19 5.22
C LEU A 140 -0.31 8.01 4.35
N ASN A 141 -0.49 7.77 3.05
CA ASN A 141 0.59 7.75 2.08
C ASN A 141 0.14 8.37 0.76
N GLY A 142 0.98 9.25 0.18
CA GLY A 142 0.67 9.96 -1.05
C GLY A 142 1.54 11.18 -1.27
N GLY A 143 0.99 12.20 -1.92
CA GLY A 143 1.75 13.39 -2.29
C GLY A 143 2.77 13.15 -3.40
N MET A 144 2.65 12.03 -4.12
CA MET A 144 3.54 11.61 -5.18
C MET A 144 2.96 11.92 -6.58
N GLY A 145 3.84 12.18 -7.52
CA GLY A 145 3.56 12.22 -8.95
C GLY A 145 4.42 11.19 -9.69
N TYR A 146 4.38 11.21 -11.01
CA TYR A 146 5.37 10.49 -11.83
C TYR A 146 6.74 11.16 -11.74
N PRO A 147 7.86 10.43 -11.96
CA PRO A 147 9.16 11.02 -12.16
C PRO A 147 9.13 12.06 -13.28
N GLU A 148 9.93 13.10 -13.17
CA GLU A 148 9.86 14.26 -14.07
C GLU A 148 10.02 13.88 -15.55
N ALA A 149 10.96 13.00 -15.85
CA ALA A 149 11.20 12.51 -17.22
C ALA A 149 10.01 11.75 -17.83
N PHE A 150 9.13 11.18 -17.01
CA PHE A 150 7.95 10.41 -17.42
C PHE A 150 6.63 11.21 -17.36
N ARG A 151 6.68 12.49 -16.92
CA ARG A 151 5.49 13.37 -16.92
C ARG A 151 5.07 13.81 -18.31
N ARG A 152 6.02 14.00 -19.24
CA ARG A 152 5.76 14.49 -20.60
C ARG A 152 4.97 13.52 -21.47
N GLU A 153 4.90 12.26 -21.12
CA GLU A 153 4.02 11.28 -21.78
C GLU A 153 2.52 11.47 -21.45
N ARG A 154 2.21 12.41 -20.52
CA ARG A 154 0.83 12.79 -20.17
C ARG A 154 0.44 14.11 -20.82
N ASN A 155 -0.79 14.16 -21.36
CA ASN A 155 -1.39 15.37 -21.92
C ASN A 155 -1.47 16.51 -20.88
N PHE A 156 -1.16 17.74 -21.27
CA PHE A 156 -1.27 18.98 -20.48
C PHE A 156 -2.61 19.11 -19.74
N ILE A 157 -3.71 18.63 -20.32
CA ILE A 157 -5.06 18.59 -19.70
C ILE A 157 -5.06 17.77 -18.42
N SER A 158 -4.25 16.72 -18.31
CA SER A 158 -4.21 15.87 -17.11
C SER A 158 -3.47 16.50 -15.94
N GLU A 159 -2.50 17.37 -16.18
CA GLU A 159 -1.80 18.13 -15.13
C GLU A 159 -2.69 19.23 -14.56
N LEU A 160 -3.36 19.99 -15.42
CA LEU A 160 -4.32 21.02 -15.00
C LEU A 160 -5.46 20.42 -14.19
N ALA A 161 -5.95 19.24 -14.57
CA ALA A 161 -6.97 18.49 -13.81
C ALA A 161 -6.47 18.02 -12.44
N LEU A 162 -5.19 17.64 -12.33
CA LEU A 162 -4.59 17.24 -11.05
C LEU A 162 -4.43 18.42 -10.08
N ASP A 163 -4.00 19.58 -10.56
CA ASP A 163 -3.83 20.76 -9.72
C ASP A 163 -5.17 21.36 -9.29
N SER A 164 -6.16 21.37 -10.20
CA SER A 164 -7.54 21.72 -9.87
C SER A 164 -8.13 20.75 -8.84
N GLY A 165 -7.87 19.45 -8.99
CA GLY A 165 -8.28 18.42 -8.04
C GLY A 165 -7.63 18.58 -6.66
N ARG A 166 -6.38 19.02 -6.59
CA ARG A 166 -5.68 19.33 -5.33
C ARG A 166 -6.28 20.53 -4.62
N ALA A 167 -6.61 21.59 -5.36
CA ALA A 167 -7.25 22.78 -4.80
C ALA A 167 -8.66 22.45 -4.27
N LEU A 168 -9.43 21.70 -5.05
CA LEU A 168 -10.74 21.22 -4.64
C LEU A 168 -10.67 20.32 -3.40
N ALA A 169 -9.70 19.41 -3.34
CA ALA A 169 -9.49 18.54 -2.18
C ALA A 169 -9.17 19.34 -0.90
N ASN A 170 -8.39 20.42 -1.00
CA ASN A 170 -8.12 21.31 0.14
C ASN A 170 -9.40 22.01 0.61
N PHE A 171 -10.22 22.50 -0.31
CA PHE A 171 -11.50 23.11 0.00
C PHE A 171 -12.48 22.11 0.66
N VAL A 172 -12.55 20.89 0.13
CA VAL A 172 -13.38 19.83 0.71
C VAL A 172 -12.91 19.47 2.12
N ASN A 173 -11.61 19.37 2.37
CA ASN A 173 -11.06 19.12 3.71
C ASN A 173 -11.26 20.32 4.68
N LEU A 174 -11.51 21.51 4.17
CA LEU A 174 -11.93 22.65 4.99
C LEU A 174 -13.38 22.47 5.49
N LEU A 175 -14.27 22.02 4.60
CA LEU A 175 -15.68 21.76 4.93
C LEU A 175 -15.88 20.47 5.74
N LEU A 176 -15.04 19.46 5.50
CA LEU A 176 -15.07 18.15 6.16
C LEU A 176 -13.81 17.97 7.01
N PRO A 177 -13.78 18.51 8.23
CA PRO A 177 -12.55 18.76 8.97
C PRO A 177 -12.03 17.53 9.75
N GLY A 178 -12.37 16.29 9.39
CA GLY A 178 -11.95 15.10 10.14
C GLY A 178 -10.44 15.04 10.35
N LYS A 179 -9.64 15.18 9.29
CA LYS A 179 -8.18 15.20 9.40
C LYS A 179 -7.66 16.41 10.18
N ARG A 180 -8.29 17.57 10.02
CA ARG A 180 -7.88 18.80 10.71
C ARG A 180 -8.14 18.74 12.22
N ARG A 181 -9.13 17.95 12.65
CA ARG A 181 -9.58 17.82 14.04
C ARG A 181 -9.19 16.48 14.69
N ALA A 182 -8.51 15.61 13.97
CA ALA A 182 -7.97 14.37 14.55
C ALA A 182 -6.97 14.70 15.67
N ASP A 183 -6.91 13.87 16.68
CA ASP A 183 -5.95 13.99 17.78
C ASP A 183 -4.54 13.64 17.31
N ILE A 184 -4.43 12.61 16.44
CA ILE A 184 -3.19 12.23 15.76
C ILE A 184 -3.49 11.97 14.28
N VAL A 185 -2.63 12.49 13.40
CA VAL A 185 -2.57 12.15 11.97
C VAL A 185 -1.26 11.44 11.71
N LEU A 186 -1.34 10.20 11.26
CA LEU A 186 -0.17 9.39 10.92
C LEU A 186 0.14 9.55 9.43
N VAL A 187 1.42 9.69 9.09
CA VAL A 187 1.91 9.82 7.72
C VAL A 187 3.07 8.87 7.49
N ALA A 188 3.12 8.24 6.32
CA ALA A 188 4.14 7.25 5.99
C ALA A 188 5.54 7.87 5.86
N ASN A 189 5.62 9.14 5.43
CA ASN A 189 6.86 9.82 5.11
C ASN A 189 6.66 11.35 5.03
N ARG A 190 7.78 12.08 4.93
CA ARG A 190 7.79 13.55 4.83
C ARG A 190 7.05 14.07 3.59
N ARG A 191 7.10 13.38 2.47
CA ARG A 191 6.37 13.73 1.23
C ARG A 191 4.86 13.76 1.49
N THR A 192 4.35 12.77 2.18
CA THR A 192 2.94 12.69 2.57
C THR A 192 2.56 13.78 3.57
N GLN A 193 3.44 14.09 4.53
CA GLN A 193 3.24 15.18 5.48
C GLN A 193 3.07 16.53 4.75
N GLN A 194 3.90 16.80 3.74
CA GLN A 194 3.79 18.02 2.93
C GLN A 194 2.51 18.09 2.09
N ALA A 195 1.90 16.93 1.80
CA ALA A 195 0.66 16.83 1.03
C ALA A 195 -0.61 16.93 1.90
N LEU A 196 -0.49 17.01 3.23
CA LEU A 196 -1.64 17.14 4.13
C LEU A 196 -2.41 18.44 3.87
N PRO A 197 -3.72 18.48 4.18
CA PRO A 197 -4.45 19.74 4.24
C PRO A 197 -3.86 20.67 5.30
N THR A 198 -3.96 21.97 5.06
CA THR A 198 -3.50 22.99 6.03
C THR A 198 -4.36 23.02 7.30
N GLY A 199 -3.75 23.38 8.42
CA GLY A 199 -4.47 23.61 9.69
C GLY A 199 -4.82 22.31 10.43
N ILE A 200 -3.96 21.29 10.39
CA ILE A 200 -4.04 20.13 11.28
C ILE A 200 -3.84 20.61 12.72
N ALA A 201 -4.80 20.36 13.58
CA ALA A 201 -4.76 20.77 14.98
C ALA A 201 -4.09 19.74 15.91
N GLY A 202 -4.12 18.47 15.54
CA GLY A 202 -3.48 17.39 16.29
C GLY A 202 -2.01 17.21 15.96
N GLN A 203 -1.41 16.17 16.54
CA GLN A 203 -0.03 15.82 16.25
C GLN A 203 0.07 15.08 14.91
N VAL A 204 1.09 15.41 14.11
CA VAL A 204 1.45 14.68 12.91
C VAL A 204 2.67 13.81 13.22
N ILE A 205 2.53 12.50 13.10
CA ILE A 205 3.56 11.53 13.49
C ILE A 205 3.86 10.61 12.30
N GLU A 206 5.13 10.35 12.07
CA GLU A 206 5.54 9.43 11.02
C GLU A 206 5.38 7.98 11.47
N LEU A 207 4.67 7.22 10.66
CA LEU A 207 4.50 5.77 10.75
C LEU A 207 4.25 5.22 9.35
N VAL A 208 5.14 4.39 8.85
CA VAL A 208 5.00 3.74 7.54
C VAL A 208 3.67 2.98 7.45
N GLU A 209 2.93 3.10 6.35
CA GLU A 209 1.59 2.51 6.21
C GLU A 209 1.63 0.99 6.03
N ASN A 210 2.62 0.47 5.28
CA ASN A 210 2.78 -0.96 5.06
C ASN A 210 3.58 -1.63 6.18
N GLY A 211 3.44 -2.93 6.25
CA GLY A 211 4.24 -3.83 7.06
C GLY A 211 4.28 -5.20 6.43
N VAL A 212 5.13 -6.07 6.94
CA VAL A 212 5.26 -7.45 6.48
C VAL A 212 4.91 -8.43 7.62
N ASP A 213 4.12 -9.45 7.30
CA ASP A 213 3.80 -10.53 8.24
C ASP A 213 4.86 -11.63 8.17
N LEU A 214 5.80 -11.63 9.09
CA LEU A 214 6.89 -12.61 9.15
C LEU A 214 6.40 -14.04 9.44
N SER A 215 5.13 -14.25 9.76
CA SER A 215 4.54 -15.58 9.88
C SER A 215 4.21 -16.21 8.52
N ILE A 216 3.94 -15.38 7.51
CA ILE A 216 3.69 -15.76 6.11
C ILE A 216 4.99 -15.72 5.32
N TRP A 217 5.69 -14.60 5.36
CA TRP A 217 6.92 -14.34 4.61
C TRP A 217 8.14 -14.86 5.38
N LYS A 218 8.31 -16.18 5.37
CA LYS A 218 9.39 -16.87 6.09
C LYS A 218 10.54 -17.17 5.16
N ARG A 219 11.71 -16.57 5.46
CA ARG A 219 12.97 -16.97 4.80
C ARG A 219 13.25 -18.45 5.09
N ARG A 220 13.48 -19.24 4.05
CA ARG A 220 14.01 -20.60 4.17
C ARG A 220 15.41 -20.63 3.61
N SER A 221 16.28 -21.41 4.26
CA SER A 221 17.58 -21.76 3.71
C SER A 221 17.34 -22.75 2.56
N ILE A 222 17.43 -22.28 1.33
CA ILE A 222 17.44 -23.13 0.15
C ILE A 222 18.90 -23.21 -0.31
N ASP A 223 19.40 -24.41 -0.50
CA ASP A 223 20.70 -24.60 -1.14
C ASP A 223 20.57 -24.17 -2.62
N ARG A 224 21.13 -23.01 -2.94
CA ARG A 224 21.09 -22.39 -4.28
C ARG A 224 22.35 -22.69 -5.08
N SER A 225 23.25 -23.54 -4.57
CA SER A 225 24.55 -23.82 -5.17
C SER A 225 24.49 -24.58 -6.49
N ALA A 226 23.34 -25.19 -6.84
CA ALA A 226 23.22 -26.11 -7.97
C ALA A 226 22.72 -25.47 -9.28
N SER A 227 22.37 -24.18 -9.34
CA SER A 227 21.83 -23.55 -10.56
C SER A 227 22.71 -22.43 -11.08
N ASP A 228 23.19 -22.59 -12.33
CA ASP A 228 23.89 -21.51 -13.07
C ASP A 228 22.95 -20.37 -13.50
N THR A 229 21.62 -20.53 -13.36
CA THR A 229 20.61 -19.56 -13.80
C THR A 229 20.14 -18.71 -12.63
N VAL A 230 20.28 -17.39 -12.72
CA VAL A 230 19.75 -16.44 -11.73
C VAL A 230 18.28 -16.15 -12.02
N ARG A 231 17.44 -16.36 -11.01
CA ARG A 231 15.98 -16.23 -11.09
C ARG A 231 15.52 -14.89 -10.56
N PHE A 232 15.06 -14.05 -11.46
CA PHE A 232 14.41 -12.78 -11.13
C PHE A 232 12.91 -12.99 -10.97
N VAL A 233 12.28 -12.22 -10.09
CA VAL A 233 10.84 -12.28 -9.88
C VAL A 233 10.25 -10.88 -9.71
N PHE A 234 9.05 -10.70 -10.23
CA PHE A 234 8.16 -9.57 -9.98
C PHE A 234 6.83 -10.10 -9.45
N VAL A 235 6.24 -9.39 -8.49
CA VAL A 235 4.89 -9.66 -7.99
C VAL A 235 4.09 -8.36 -8.02
N GLY A 236 2.92 -8.38 -8.66
CA GLY A 236 2.04 -7.23 -8.65
C GLY A 236 1.02 -7.20 -9.77
N ARG A 237 0.12 -6.23 -9.70
CA ARG A 237 -0.88 -6.00 -10.74
C ARG A 237 -0.22 -5.54 -12.03
N LEU A 238 -0.58 -6.14 -13.17
CA LEU A 238 0.01 -5.82 -14.48
C LEU A 238 -0.70 -4.61 -15.10
N ILE A 239 -0.26 -3.42 -14.70
CA ILE A 239 -0.78 -2.10 -15.13
C ILE A 239 0.39 -1.22 -15.59
N ASP A 240 0.09 -0.28 -16.47
CA ASP A 240 1.08 0.53 -17.22
C ASP A 240 2.22 1.09 -16.35
N TRP A 241 1.89 1.69 -15.22
CA TRP A 241 2.92 2.31 -14.35
C TRP A 241 3.80 1.32 -13.57
N LYS A 242 3.53 0.01 -13.65
CA LYS A 242 4.45 -1.02 -13.15
C LYS A 242 5.65 -1.21 -14.06
N ALA A 243 5.57 -0.71 -15.31
CA ALA A 243 6.68 -0.54 -16.25
C ALA A 243 7.55 -1.80 -16.44
N ILE A 244 6.94 -2.99 -16.53
CA ILE A 244 7.65 -4.26 -16.76
C ILE A 244 8.43 -4.26 -18.08
N ASP A 245 7.96 -3.51 -19.06
CA ASP A 245 8.65 -3.27 -20.33
C ASP A 245 10.09 -2.71 -20.18
N ILE A 246 10.37 -1.96 -19.11
CA ILE A 246 11.74 -1.53 -18.76
C ILE A 246 12.62 -2.73 -18.45
N VAL A 247 12.12 -3.67 -17.65
CA VAL A 247 12.88 -4.89 -17.30
C VAL A 247 13.04 -5.80 -18.51
N LEU A 248 11.99 -5.98 -19.31
CA LEU A 248 12.08 -6.76 -20.54
C LEU A 248 13.13 -6.18 -21.50
N ALA A 249 13.17 -4.85 -21.66
CA ALA A 249 14.21 -4.18 -22.47
C ALA A 249 15.62 -4.34 -21.87
N ALA A 250 15.74 -4.29 -20.54
CA ALA A 250 17.02 -4.54 -19.86
C ALA A 250 17.49 -5.99 -20.05
N MET A 251 16.60 -6.96 -19.92
CA MET A 251 16.90 -8.38 -20.18
C MET A 251 17.32 -8.63 -21.64
N HIS A 252 16.67 -7.99 -22.61
CA HIS A 252 17.04 -8.11 -24.00
C HIS A 252 18.49 -7.70 -24.26
N ARG A 253 19.02 -6.69 -23.54
CA ARG A 253 20.44 -6.30 -23.63
C ARG A 253 21.41 -7.36 -23.10
N LEU A 254 20.93 -8.25 -22.25
CA LEU A 254 21.73 -9.27 -21.54
C LEU A 254 21.53 -10.69 -22.09
N LYS A 255 20.60 -10.90 -23.01
CA LYS A 255 20.11 -12.23 -23.41
C LYS A 255 21.20 -13.20 -23.88
N ASP A 256 22.22 -12.69 -24.57
CA ASP A 256 23.27 -13.50 -25.16
C ASP A 256 24.50 -13.69 -24.23
N GLN A 257 24.47 -13.02 -23.05
CA GLN A 257 25.64 -12.95 -22.17
C GLN A 257 25.43 -13.74 -20.86
N LEU A 258 24.18 -13.93 -20.43
CA LEU A 258 23.89 -14.37 -19.07
C LEU A 258 22.73 -15.38 -19.03
N ARG A 259 22.86 -16.39 -18.15
CA ARG A 259 21.78 -17.32 -17.85
C ARG A 259 20.82 -16.71 -16.83
N VAL A 260 19.68 -16.25 -17.29
CA VAL A 260 18.67 -15.59 -16.47
C VAL A 260 17.28 -16.13 -16.77
N SER A 261 16.41 -16.14 -15.75
CA SER A 261 14.97 -16.31 -15.92
C SER A 261 14.23 -15.20 -15.17
N PHE A 262 13.05 -14.85 -15.65
CA PHE A 262 12.21 -13.84 -15.02
C PHE A 262 10.78 -14.34 -14.90
N GLU A 263 10.30 -14.47 -13.68
CA GLU A 263 8.90 -14.81 -13.41
C GLU A 263 8.12 -13.54 -13.05
N ILE A 264 7.04 -13.30 -13.78
CA ILE A 264 6.13 -12.18 -13.60
C ILE A 264 4.83 -12.73 -13.03
N ILE A 265 4.60 -12.52 -11.73
CA ILE A 265 3.46 -13.03 -10.97
C ILE A 265 2.41 -11.92 -10.85
N GLY A 266 1.21 -12.20 -11.35
CA GLY A 266 0.08 -11.30 -11.26
C GLY A 266 -0.76 -11.25 -12.52
N ASP A 267 -1.75 -10.36 -12.53
CA ASP A 267 -2.65 -10.19 -13.65
C ASP A 267 -3.02 -8.72 -13.85
N GLY A 268 -3.52 -8.36 -15.02
CA GLY A 268 -3.95 -7.02 -15.35
C GLY A 268 -3.95 -6.70 -16.83
N PRO A 269 -4.42 -5.50 -17.21
CA PRO A 269 -4.63 -5.11 -18.61
C PRO A 269 -3.35 -5.08 -19.47
N MET A 270 -2.16 -5.03 -18.85
CA MET A 270 -0.89 -5.00 -19.59
C MET A 270 -0.31 -6.40 -19.85
N ARG A 271 -0.98 -7.48 -19.40
CA ARG A 271 -0.46 -8.84 -19.50
C ARG A 271 -0.14 -9.24 -20.95
N GLU A 272 -1.11 -9.15 -21.83
CA GLU A 272 -0.94 -9.50 -23.25
C GLU A 272 0.11 -8.64 -23.94
N THR A 273 0.06 -7.32 -23.71
CA THR A 273 1.03 -6.38 -24.26
C THR A 273 2.48 -6.73 -23.87
N TRP A 274 2.71 -7.12 -22.62
CA TRP A 274 4.05 -7.47 -22.16
C TRP A 274 4.47 -8.89 -22.56
N GLN A 275 3.53 -9.82 -22.73
CA GLN A 275 3.81 -11.13 -23.33
C GLN A 275 4.26 -10.98 -24.79
N ASP A 276 3.54 -10.18 -25.58
CA ASP A 276 3.89 -9.89 -26.97
C ASP A 276 5.25 -9.21 -27.08
N LEU A 277 5.51 -8.21 -26.23
CA LEU A 277 6.82 -7.54 -26.17
C LEU A 277 7.94 -8.52 -25.81
N SER A 278 7.72 -9.42 -24.84
CA SER A 278 8.70 -10.45 -24.48
C SER A 278 9.05 -11.35 -25.66
N ASN A 279 8.04 -11.77 -26.45
CA ASN A 279 8.22 -12.59 -27.63
C ASN A 279 8.97 -11.81 -28.75
N GLN A 280 8.59 -10.55 -29.01
CA GLN A 280 9.26 -9.67 -29.97
C GLN A 280 10.74 -9.44 -29.65
N LEU A 281 11.08 -9.34 -28.36
CA LEU A 281 12.45 -9.21 -27.86
C LEU A 281 13.23 -10.54 -27.83
N GLY A 282 12.61 -11.65 -28.21
CA GLY A 282 13.22 -12.99 -28.21
C GLY A 282 13.50 -13.52 -26.81
N LEU A 283 12.68 -13.17 -25.83
CA LEU A 283 12.82 -13.57 -24.41
C LEU A 283 11.87 -14.69 -23.99
N GLY A 284 11.05 -15.23 -24.89
CA GLY A 284 9.97 -16.15 -24.54
C GLY A 284 10.40 -17.39 -23.75
N ALA A 285 11.62 -17.88 -23.96
CA ALA A 285 12.18 -19.00 -23.18
C ALA A 285 12.64 -18.63 -21.76
N ASN A 286 12.87 -17.35 -21.50
CA ASN A 286 13.47 -16.84 -20.26
C ASN A 286 12.45 -16.09 -19.39
N VAL A 287 11.27 -15.75 -19.93
CA VAL A 287 10.24 -14.98 -19.22
C VAL A 287 8.97 -15.78 -19.07
N GLN A 288 8.53 -15.96 -17.85
CA GLN A 288 7.29 -16.67 -17.52
C GLN A 288 6.27 -15.71 -16.91
N PHE A 289 5.04 -15.74 -17.42
CA PHE A 289 3.91 -15.00 -16.86
C PHE A 289 3.02 -15.96 -16.06
N THR A 290 3.07 -15.85 -14.75
CA THR A 290 2.21 -16.55 -13.80
C THR A 290 1.00 -15.69 -13.49
N GLN A 291 -0.19 -16.30 -13.37
CA GLN A 291 -1.41 -15.59 -12.99
C GLN A 291 -1.35 -15.11 -11.53
N TRP A 292 -2.46 -14.53 -11.08
CA TRP A 292 -2.59 -14.13 -9.68
C TRP A 292 -2.45 -15.35 -8.76
N LEU A 293 -1.67 -15.18 -7.70
CA LEU A 293 -1.42 -16.18 -6.65
C LEU A 293 -1.83 -15.62 -5.29
N SER A 294 -2.16 -16.50 -4.35
CA SER A 294 -2.32 -16.17 -2.93
C SER A 294 -0.99 -15.70 -2.32
N GLN A 295 -1.03 -15.08 -1.14
CA GLN A 295 0.20 -14.67 -0.46
C GLN A 295 1.10 -15.85 -0.11
N GLU A 296 0.51 -16.95 0.31
CA GLU A 296 1.20 -18.18 0.64
C GLU A 296 1.90 -18.78 -0.59
N GLU A 297 1.23 -18.80 -1.74
CA GLU A 297 1.82 -19.24 -3.01
C GLU A 297 2.90 -18.28 -3.50
N CYS A 298 2.68 -16.96 -3.39
CA CYS A 298 3.71 -15.95 -3.67
C CYS A 298 4.95 -16.17 -2.80
N ALA A 299 4.78 -16.44 -1.50
CA ALA A 299 5.89 -16.71 -0.60
C ALA A 299 6.70 -17.93 -1.05
N LEU A 300 6.04 -19.01 -1.51
CA LEU A 300 6.72 -20.19 -2.06
C LEU A 300 7.51 -19.87 -3.34
N ARG A 301 6.98 -19.00 -4.22
CA ARG A 301 7.68 -18.57 -5.44
C ARG A 301 8.89 -17.68 -5.10
N LEU A 302 8.72 -16.72 -4.19
CA LEU A 302 9.81 -15.86 -3.75
C LEU A 302 10.95 -16.65 -3.07
N GLN A 303 10.64 -17.74 -2.37
CA GLN A 303 11.68 -18.64 -1.83
C GLN A 303 12.58 -19.21 -2.93
N GLN A 304 12.05 -19.46 -4.12
CA GLN A 304 12.77 -20.01 -5.25
C GLN A 304 13.50 -18.96 -6.08
N ALA A 305 13.23 -17.67 -5.88
CA ALA A 305 13.86 -16.57 -6.59
C ALA A 305 15.20 -16.17 -5.96
N ASP A 306 16.03 -15.50 -6.75
CA ASP A 306 17.33 -14.98 -6.34
C ASP A 306 17.35 -13.45 -6.19
N VAL A 307 16.48 -12.74 -6.96
CA VAL A 307 16.39 -11.28 -6.98
C VAL A 307 14.95 -10.86 -7.23
N PHE A 308 14.48 -9.88 -6.47
CA PHE A 308 13.18 -9.25 -6.68
C PHE A 308 13.32 -7.95 -7.49
N MET A 309 12.39 -7.69 -8.43
CA MET A 309 12.43 -6.52 -9.30
C MET A 309 11.14 -5.71 -9.22
N LEU A 310 11.26 -4.37 -9.06
CA LEU A 310 10.12 -3.46 -9.06
C LEU A 310 10.42 -2.19 -9.86
N PRO A 311 10.20 -2.18 -11.19
CA PRO A 311 10.50 -1.04 -12.05
C PRO A 311 9.43 0.06 -12.02
N SER A 312 8.54 0.06 -11.03
CA SER A 312 7.36 0.93 -10.96
C SER A 312 7.71 2.41 -11.05
N LEU A 313 6.99 3.14 -11.91
CA LEU A 313 7.09 4.60 -12.08
C LEU A 313 6.12 5.35 -11.15
N PHE A 314 5.12 4.67 -10.62
CA PHE A 314 4.17 5.21 -9.67
C PHE A 314 3.85 4.15 -8.61
N GLU A 315 4.49 4.25 -7.43
CA GLU A 315 4.34 3.32 -6.32
C GLU A 315 4.38 4.08 -4.99
N CYS A 316 3.22 4.34 -4.40
CA CYS A 316 3.16 5.09 -3.14
C CYS A 316 3.81 4.30 -2.00
N GLY A 317 3.44 3.02 -1.87
CA GLY A 317 3.95 2.12 -0.85
C GLY A 317 4.81 1.01 -1.45
N GLY A 318 4.17 -0.03 -1.99
CA GLY A 318 4.86 -1.20 -2.55
C GLY A 318 5.22 -2.23 -1.48
N ALA A 319 4.20 -2.73 -0.78
CA ALA A 319 4.35 -3.76 0.26
C ALA A 319 5.15 -4.98 -0.22
N VAL A 320 5.09 -5.31 -1.51
CA VAL A 320 5.85 -6.40 -2.13
C VAL A 320 7.38 -6.26 -1.97
N VAL A 321 7.89 -5.03 -1.82
CA VAL A 321 9.31 -4.78 -1.49
C VAL A 321 9.62 -5.31 -0.10
N LEU A 322 8.76 -5.03 0.87
CA LEU A 322 8.92 -5.51 2.24
C LEU A 322 8.79 -7.04 2.32
N GLU A 323 7.91 -7.61 1.52
CA GLU A 323 7.71 -9.06 1.38
C GLU A 323 8.99 -9.72 0.81
N ALA A 324 9.58 -9.15 -0.25
CA ALA A 324 10.85 -9.61 -0.82
C ALA A 324 12.01 -9.47 0.17
N MET A 325 12.09 -8.34 0.88
CA MET A 325 13.10 -8.13 1.95
C MET A 325 12.94 -9.17 3.07
N ALA A 326 11.72 -9.46 3.51
CA ALA A 326 11.44 -10.47 4.53
C ALA A 326 11.82 -11.89 4.08
N MET A 327 11.80 -12.16 2.78
CA MET A 327 12.29 -13.42 2.19
C MET A 327 13.83 -13.44 2.03
N GLY A 328 14.51 -12.34 2.34
CA GLY A 328 15.95 -12.19 2.18
C GLY A 328 16.39 -12.08 0.72
N LEU A 329 15.52 -11.58 -0.15
CA LEU A 329 15.86 -11.29 -1.54
C LEU A 329 16.48 -9.89 -1.66
N PRO A 330 17.61 -9.74 -2.37
CA PRO A 330 18.02 -8.42 -2.83
C PRO A 330 16.96 -7.85 -3.78
N VAL A 331 16.72 -6.55 -3.67
CA VAL A 331 15.71 -5.85 -4.46
C VAL A 331 16.37 -4.89 -5.43
N ILE A 332 15.97 -4.93 -6.71
CA ILE A 332 16.25 -3.86 -7.68
C ILE A 332 14.93 -3.11 -7.89
N ALA A 333 14.92 -1.81 -7.61
CA ALA A 333 13.72 -1.02 -7.77
C ALA A 333 14.01 0.37 -8.35
N THR A 334 13.00 1.01 -8.94
CA THR A 334 13.09 2.41 -9.30
C THR A 334 13.27 3.27 -8.05
N ALA A 335 14.21 4.22 -8.06
CA ALA A 335 14.46 5.17 -6.98
C ALA A 335 13.35 6.22 -6.89
N TRP A 336 12.10 5.79 -6.67
CA TRP A 336 10.92 6.62 -6.70
C TRP A 336 9.79 6.07 -5.82
N GLY A 337 9.20 6.95 -5.01
CA GLY A 337 8.06 6.58 -4.15
C GLY A 337 8.42 5.64 -3.01
N GLY A 338 7.52 4.69 -2.71
CA GLY A 338 7.67 3.75 -1.59
C GLY A 338 8.93 2.90 -1.62
N PRO A 339 9.37 2.35 -2.75
CA PRO A 339 10.64 1.63 -2.80
C PRO A 339 11.83 2.45 -2.29
N ALA A 340 11.87 3.76 -2.57
CA ALA A 340 12.91 4.66 -2.06
C ALA A 340 12.74 5.01 -0.58
N ASP A 341 11.56 4.81 0.00
CA ASP A 341 11.32 4.96 1.44
C ASP A 341 11.78 3.69 2.22
N TYR A 342 11.80 2.51 1.58
CA TYR A 342 12.12 1.23 2.20
C TYR A 342 13.56 0.77 2.02
N LEU A 343 14.16 1.11 0.86
CA LEU A 343 15.47 0.63 0.44
C LEU A 343 16.52 1.73 0.54
N ASP A 344 17.72 1.31 0.85
CA ASP A 344 18.94 2.08 0.66
C ASP A 344 20.06 1.19 0.06
N GLN A 345 21.24 1.74 -0.11
CA GLN A 345 22.39 1.05 -0.72
C GLN A 345 22.88 -0.18 0.06
N SER A 346 22.48 -0.32 1.33
CA SER A 346 22.87 -1.48 2.16
C SER A 346 22.00 -2.71 1.86
N CYS A 347 20.75 -2.52 1.43
CA CYS A 347 19.73 -3.58 1.33
C CYS A 347 19.07 -3.71 -0.04
N GLY A 348 19.45 -2.87 -1.04
CA GLY A 348 18.89 -2.94 -2.38
C GLY A 348 19.63 -2.07 -3.39
N ILE A 349 19.23 -2.13 -4.65
CA ILE A 349 19.74 -1.29 -5.73
C ILE A 349 18.60 -0.42 -6.24
N LEU A 350 18.74 0.90 -6.02
CA LEU A 350 17.78 1.89 -6.48
C LEU A 350 18.26 2.53 -7.79
N VAL A 351 17.49 2.37 -8.86
CA VAL A 351 17.78 2.89 -10.18
C VAL A 351 17.05 4.22 -10.40
N LYS A 352 17.77 5.29 -10.70
CA LYS A 352 17.19 6.62 -10.90
C LYS A 352 16.36 6.70 -12.20
N PRO A 353 15.15 7.26 -12.16
CA PRO A 353 14.27 7.40 -13.31
C PRO A 353 14.49 8.73 -14.07
N ASP A 354 15.74 9.02 -14.47
CA ASP A 354 16.12 10.26 -15.14
C ASP A 354 15.66 10.29 -16.62
N SER A 355 15.55 9.12 -17.25
CA SER A 355 14.94 8.90 -18.56
C SER A 355 14.57 7.42 -18.70
N ARG A 356 13.75 7.09 -19.72
CA ARG A 356 13.44 5.69 -20.04
C ARG A 356 14.70 4.88 -20.36
N GLU A 357 15.59 5.46 -21.18
CA GLU A 357 16.83 4.83 -21.60
C GLU A 357 17.80 4.62 -20.41
N SER A 358 17.98 5.62 -19.54
CA SER A 358 18.82 5.50 -18.36
C SER A 358 18.27 4.48 -17.36
N LEU A 359 16.93 4.40 -17.25
CA LEU A 359 16.29 3.42 -16.36
C LEU A 359 16.51 2.00 -16.89
N ILE A 360 16.35 1.75 -18.20
CA ILE A 360 16.67 0.45 -18.82
C ILE A 360 18.14 0.08 -18.60
N ALA A 361 19.06 1.01 -18.87
CA ALA A 361 20.50 0.78 -18.68
C ALA A 361 20.84 0.50 -17.20
N GLY A 362 20.24 1.25 -16.28
CA GLY A 362 20.43 1.07 -14.84
C GLY A 362 19.93 -0.29 -14.34
N PHE A 363 18.74 -0.73 -14.81
CA PHE A 363 18.26 -2.09 -14.51
C PHE A 363 19.18 -3.17 -15.08
N ALA A 364 19.63 -3.04 -16.34
CA ALA A 364 20.58 -3.97 -16.93
C ALA A 364 21.89 -4.04 -16.13
N THR A 365 22.46 -2.91 -15.73
CA THR A 365 23.66 -2.85 -14.88
C THR A 365 23.44 -3.51 -13.53
N ALA A 366 22.34 -3.21 -12.85
CA ALA A 366 22.00 -3.79 -11.56
C ALA A 366 21.81 -5.31 -11.65
N MET A 367 21.14 -5.79 -12.70
CA MET A 367 21.01 -7.22 -12.99
C MET A 367 22.36 -7.87 -13.18
N THR A 368 23.24 -7.30 -14.01
CA THR A 368 24.59 -7.82 -14.25
C THR A 368 25.40 -7.93 -12.95
N MET A 369 25.37 -6.91 -12.10
CA MET A 369 26.05 -6.92 -10.80
C MET A 369 25.57 -8.08 -9.93
N LEU A 370 24.26 -8.30 -9.85
CA LEU A 370 23.70 -9.37 -9.02
C LEU A 370 23.85 -10.76 -9.64
N ILE A 371 23.91 -10.89 -10.96
CA ILE A 371 24.22 -12.15 -11.63
C ILE A 371 25.65 -12.57 -11.35
N GLN A 372 26.61 -11.67 -11.51
CA GLN A 372 28.04 -11.94 -11.38
C GLN A 372 28.50 -12.13 -9.92
N SER A 373 27.74 -11.64 -8.93
CA SER A 373 28.18 -11.67 -7.54
C SER A 373 27.15 -12.32 -6.58
N PRO A 374 27.25 -13.65 -6.35
CA PRO A 374 26.46 -14.33 -5.33
C PRO A 374 26.64 -13.71 -3.93
N ALA A 375 27.86 -13.29 -3.59
CA ALA A 375 28.16 -12.64 -2.32
C ALA A 375 27.42 -11.30 -2.15
N LEU A 376 27.27 -10.53 -3.23
CA LEU A 376 26.49 -9.29 -3.21
C LEU A 376 25.00 -9.60 -3.00
N ARG A 377 24.44 -10.62 -3.70
CA ARG A 377 23.05 -11.05 -3.48
C ARG A 377 22.80 -11.40 -2.02
N GLU A 378 23.68 -12.24 -1.44
CA GLU A 378 23.53 -12.66 -0.04
C GLU A 378 23.65 -11.47 0.92
N ARG A 379 24.63 -10.58 0.76
CA ARG A 379 24.82 -9.40 1.60
C ARG A 379 23.60 -8.47 1.59
N LEU A 380 23.12 -8.10 0.40
CA LEU A 380 21.95 -7.22 0.28
C LEU A 380 20.67 -7.90 0.80
N GLY A 381 20.48 -9.18 0.52
CA GLY A 381 19.35 -9.94 1.01
C GLY A 381 19.33 -10.06 2.53
N GLN A 382 20.48 -10.31 3.17
CA GLN A 382 20.60 -10.37 4.64
C GLN A 382 20.30 -9.01 5.28
N ALA A 383 20.86 -7.93 4.73
CA ALA A 383 20.59 -6.58 5.22
C ALA A 383 19.11 -6.20 5.05
N GLY A 384 18.50 -6.52 3.90
CA GLY A 384 17.08 -6.33 3.66
C GLY A 384 16.20 -7.08 4.65
N PHE A 385 16.51 -8.35 4.91
CA PHE A 385 15.80 -9.15 5.91
C PHE A 385 15.92 -8.56 7.32
N ALA A 386 17.12 -8.17 7.75
CA ALA A 386 17.34 -7.57 9.06
C ALA A 386 16.52 -6.27 9.21
N ARG A 387 16.52 -5.41 8.18
CA ARG A 387 15.76 -4.17 8.17
C ARG A 387 14.24 -4.41 8.18
N ALA A 388 13.73 -5.33 7.32
CA ALA A 388 12.32 -5.68 7.30
C ALA A 388 11.81 -6.13 8.68
N ARG A 389 12.58 -6.97 9.35
CA ARG A 389 12.28 -7.45 10.71
C ARG A 389 12.35 -6.35 11.77
N ALA A 390 13.31 -5.42 11.64
CA ALA A 390 13.52 -4.37 12.64
C ALA A 390 12.50 -3.22 12.53
N GLU A 391 12.15 -2.83 11.31
CA GLU A 391 11.42 -1.58 11.06
C GLU A 391 9.99 -1.81 10.52
N PHE A 392 9.75 -2.94 9.80
CA PHE A 392 8.52 -3.13 9.03
C PHE A 392 7.68 -4.34 9.45
N ASP A 393 8.05 -5.06 10.53
CA ASP A 393 7.24 -6.15 11.07
C ASP A 393 5.89 -5.62 11.58
N TRP A 394 4.80 -6.26 11.15
CA TRP A 394 3.45 -5.93 11.60
C TRP A 394 3.27 -6.04 13.12
N GLU A 395 3.96 -6.96 13.80
CA GLU A 395 3.87 -7.05 15.26
C GLU A 395 4.43 -5.79 15.94
N ARG A 396 5.60 -5.32 15.50
CA ARG A 396 6.19 -4.06 15.99
C ARG A 396 5.34 -2.83 15.65
N LYS A 397 4.72 -2.85 14.47
CA LYS A 397 3.80 -1.78 14.07
C LYS A 397 2.57 -1.73 14.98
N VAL A 398 2.05 -2.89 15.41
CA VAL A 398 0.93 -2.94 16.35
C VAL A 398 1.35 -2.48 17.74
N ASP A 399 2.58 -2.76 18.20
CA ASP A 399 3.12 -2.15 19.42
C ASP A 399 3.08 -0.62 19.31
N ARG A 400 3.67 -0.11 18.24
CA ARG A 400 3.76 1.35 18.02
C ARG A 400 2.39 2.02 17.90
N ILE A 401 1.42 1.43 17.20
CA ILE A 401 0.09 2.01 17.09
C ILE A 401 -0.65 2.01 18.42
N THR A 402 -0.40 1.02 19.27
CA THR A 402 -0.98 0.96 20.62
C THR A 402 -0.48 2.11 21.49
N ASP A 403 0.83 2.40 21.47
CA ASP A 403 1.40 3.56 22.16
C ASP A 403 0.78 4.87 21.65
N LEU A 404 0.54 4.96 20.34
CA LEU A 404 -0.05 6.13 19.72
C LEU A 404 -1.54 6.29 20.05
N TYR A 405 -2.26 5.21 20.30
CA TYR A 405 -3.63 5.28 20.82
C TYR A 405 -3.65 5.84 22.25
N GLU A 406 -2.75 5.39 23.11
CA GLU A 406 -2.62 5.93 24.47
C GLU A 406 -2.27 7.42 24.47
N LEU A 407 -1.34 7.82 23.59
CA LEU A 407 -1.00 9.22 23.39
C LEU A 407 -2.20 10.05 22.91
N ALA A 408 -3.00 9.54 21.96
CA ALA A 408 -4.18 10.24 21.46
C ALA A 408 -5.24 10.44 22.55
N ILE A 409 -5.45 9.41 23.38
CA ILE A 409 -6.38 9.47 24.52
C ILE A 409 -5.89 10.52 25.53
N LYS A 410 -4.61 10.50 25.88
CA LYS A 410 -3.98 11.47 26.79
C LYS A 410 -4.11 12.90 26.27
N ASN A 411 -3.74 13.15 25.01
CA ASN A 411 -3.83 14.48 24.38
C ASN A 411 -5.26 15.03 24.40
N ARG A 412 -6.26 14.17 24.28
CA ARG A 412 -7.66 14.55 24.35
C ARG A 412 -8.08 14.92 25.77
N THR A 413 -7.61 14.18 26.79
CA THR A 413 -7.90 14.43 28.20
C THR A 413 -7.26 15.71 28.68
N ASP A 414 -6.00 15.96 28.30
CA ASP A 414 -5.23 17.12 28.74
C ASP A 414 -5.69 18.45 28.07
N HIS A 415 -6.37 18.35 26.92
CA HIS A 415 -6.85 19.52 26.16
C HIS A 415 -8.33 19.43 25.78
N PRO A 416 -9.27 19.34 26.73
CA PRO A 416 -10.70 19.16 26.44
C PRO A 416 -11.35 20.37 25.75
N ALA A 417 -10.75 21.57 25.88
CA ALA A 417 -11.33 22.86 25.49
C ALA A 417 -10.98 23.38 24.09
N ARG A 418 -10.42 22.54 23.17
CA ARG A 418 -10.26 23.01 21.78
C ARG A 418 -11.62 23.04 21.09
N PRO A 419 -12.11 24.22 20.63
CA PRO A 419 -13.46 24.35 20.06
C PRO A 419 -13.60 23.45 18.83
N GLY A 420 -14.59 22.54 18.87
CA GLY A 420 -14.99 21.69 17.76
C GLY A 420 -14.39 20.29 17.72
N ARG A 421 -13.84 19.77 18.81
CA ARG A 421 -13.51 18.35 18.99
C ARG A 421 -14.70 17.47 19.31
#